data_47e5b98899943bf6e65c7be031775052
#
_entry.id   47e5b98899943bf6e65c7be031775052
#
_cell.length_a   1.000
_cell.length_b   1.000
_cell.length_c   1.000
_cell.angle_alpha   90.00
_cell.angle_beta   90.00
_cell.angle_gamma   90.00
#
_symmetry.space_group_name_H-M   'P 1'
#
loop_
_entity.id
_entity.type
_entity.pdbx_description
1 polymer ?
#
loop_
_entity_poly.entity_id
_entity_poly.type
_entity_poly.pdbx_seq_one_letter_code
_entity_poly.pdbx_strand_id
1 'polypeptide(L)'
;MLKIKFVGAIEGVSGSCTWLHHTDSDTQFLVDCGMHQGTEREEWANSQAFPFQAARLKYVLLTHAHIDHCGMLPRLVREGFTGLVYATRATRELTELMLLDAARVSGMFTEQEVKQIRWSVLDDDLGFKWGRSIRLAEGVWMAYLRSSHILGACLISIGWKVHDGNRSICFSGDVGCQTDENAYLPLMKSGQHPFPDTDYIVVESTYGSRIRAQEHQDSQLRLARLAEVIAHTLFVKGGKVLMPAFSLHRAQELLMDVLHWMKVSLPAIRQAPEHRGSDRLITANVHAPLGHAVTQVYAKHLCSISPNGKFKYLNAELCESLTMQADEIQAMLQRLVEHGRFNAGEGGYLSMTKPKQPSNFEADIVIASAGMCGNGPVVSYLERWGSNPRNTVILTGYQSAGSKGAELMQRATASPALMDSLSPDLAEVVDMSPYYSAHADQQMLLGFLFRTDGFGCNKPATILINHGNPASKYELRKAVQMRADSRKENDRQIKEVRIADARWINLDSGEVIEQSPIEQALLNELEALRRRL
;
A
#
# COMPACT_ATOMS: atom_id res chain seq x y z
N MET A 1 -0.44 26.19 20.28
CA MET A 1 0.43 26.07 19.08
C MET A 1 0.62 24.61 18.74
N LEU A 2 0.48 24.22 17.47
CA LEU A 2 0.82 22.87 17.00
C LEU A 2 2.15 22.88 16.23
N LYS A 3 3.08 22.00 16.60
CA LYS A 3 4.36 21.79 15.92
C LYS A 3 4.40 20.43 15.26
N ILE A 4 5.06 20.32 14.11
CA ILE A 4 5.30 19.08 13.36
C ILE A 4 6.79 18.88 13.11
N LYS A 5 7.24 17.62 13.21
CA LYS A 5 8.58 17.17 12.83
C LYS A 5 8.48 15.85 12.08
N PHE A 6 9.07 15.78 10.90
CA PHE A 6 9.21 14.52 10.19
C PHE A 6 10.39 13.74 10.81
N VAL A 7 10.12 12.50 11.20
CA VAL A 7 11.10 11.62 11.85
C VAL A 7 11.59 10.55 10.86
N GLY A 8 10.73 10.15 9.93
CA GLY A 8 11.04 9.11 8.97
C GLY A 8 10.48 9.38 7.58
N ALA A 9 10.81 8.52 6.63
CA ALA A 9 10.51 8.64 5.20
C ALA A 9 11.02 9.96 4.55
N ILE A 10 12.06 10.57 5.14
CA ILE A 10 12.61 11.86 4.67
C ILE A 10 13.50 11.67 3.44
N GLU A 11 14.25 10.57 3.38
CA GLU A 11 15.19 10.27 2.27
C GLU A 11 14.76 9.08 1.42
N GLY A 12 13.65 8.41 1.78
CA GLY A 12 13.20 7.18 1.14
C GLY A 12 11.69 6.98 1.20
N VAL A 13 11.28 5.79 0.84
CA VAL A 13 9.89 5.32 0.78
C VAL A 13 9.49 4.45 1.97
N SER A 14 10.30 4.41 3.04
CA SER A 14 10.00 3.56 4.19
C SER A 14 10.28 4.27 5.52
N GLY A 15 9.75 3.73 6.61
CA GLY A 15 9.92 4.29 7.94
C GLY A 15 9.04 5.52 8.22
N SER A 16 7.84 5.58 7.63
CA SER A 16 6.92 6.72 7.82
C SER A 16 6.66 6.98 9.29
N CYS A 17 7.04 8.17 9.77
CA CYS A 17 6.83 8.59 11.13
C CYS A 17 6.83 10.12 11.21
N THR A 18 5.73 10.70 11.67
CA THR A 18 5.61 12.15 11.85
C THR A 18 5.21 12.47 13.29
N TRP A 19 6.00 13.29 13.95
CA TRP A 19 5.79 13.68 15.34
C TRP A 19 5.11 15.04 15.43
N LEU A 20 3.98 15.10 16.15
CA LEU A 20 3.22 16.31 16.43
C LEU A 20 3.22 16.61 17.92
N HIS A 21 3.32 17.90 18.26
CA HIS A 21 3.25 18.39 19.63
C HIS A 21 2.36 19.63 19.71
N HIS A 22 1.19 19.48 20.35
CA HIS A 22 0.33 20.60 20.72
C HIS A 22 0.76 21.14 22.08
N THR A 23 1.42 22.31 22.07
CA THR A 23 2.10 22.86 23.26
C THR A 23 1.14 23.28 24.36
N ASP A 24 -0.04 23.80 24.01
CA ASP A 24 -1.00 24.35 24.97
C ASP A 24 -1.63 23.27 25.87
N SER A 25 -1.83 22.06 25.33
CA SER A 25 -2.30 20.89 26.09
C SER A 25 -1.17 19.90 26.44
N ASP A 26 0.07 20.20 26.12
CA ASP A 26 1.24 19.30 26.18
C ASP A 26 0.94 17.90 25.63
N THR A 27 0.19 17.85 24.51
CA THR A 27 -0.20 16.59 23.89
C THR A 27 0.73 16.27 22.73
N GLN A 28 1.47 15.16 22.88
CA GLN A 28 2.37 14.63 21.86
C GLN A 28 1.79 13.36 21.26
N PHE A 29 1.85 13.24 19.94
CA PHE A 29 1.33 12.08 19.21
C PHE A 29 2.05 11.89 17.87
N LEU A 30 1.89 10.72 17.28
CA LEU A 30 2.47 10.39 15.99
C LEU A 30 1.36 10.20 14.94
N VAL A 31 1.70 10.50 13.70
CA VAL A 31 1.04 9.92 12.51
C VAL A 31 2.01 8.92 11.94
N ASP A 32 1.62 7.65 11.97
CA ASP A 32 2.41 6.46 11.67
C ASP A 32 3.65 6.27 12.57
N CYS A 33 4.18 5.06 12.59
CA CYS A 33 5.43 4.69 13.24
C CYS A 33 6.01 3.47 12.51
N GLY A 34 6.57 3.71 11.35
CA GLY A 34 6.97 2.70 10.39
C GLY A 34 8.40 2.22 10.56
N MET A 35 8.65 1.04 10.00
CA MET A 35 9.96 0.41 9.91
C MET A 35 10.63 0.81 8.60
N HIS A 36 11.92 1.13 8.65
CA HIS A 36 12.73 1.26 7.45
C HIS A 36 13.00 -0.11 6.84
N GLN A 37 12.88 -0.20 5.53
CA GLN A 37 13.11 -1.42 4.76
C GLN A 37 13.97 -1.08 3.53
N GLY A 38 14.85 -1.99 3.12
CA GLY A 38 15.67 -1.83 1.94
C GLY A 38 17.11 -2.29 2.14
N THR A 39 18.06 -1.38 2.02
CA THR A 39 19.49 -1.66 2.24
C THR A 39 19.82 -1.79 3.73
N GLU A 40 20.93 -2.45 4.05
CA GLU A 40 21.42 -2.54 5.45
C GLU A 40 21.54 -1.16 6.13
N ARG A 41 21.92 -0.14 5.35
CA ARG A 41 21.98 1.24 5.82
C ARG A 41 20.61 1.80 6.21
N GLU A 42 19.58 1.53 5.41
CA GLU A 42 18.21 1.97 5.71
C GLU A 42 17.67 1.20 6.92
N GLU A 43 17.91 -0.11 6.98
CA GLU A 43 17.47 -0.93 8.11
C GLU A 43 18.20 -0.61 9.43
N TRP A 44 19.46 -0.13 9.35
CA TRP A 44 20.18 0.36 10.52
C TRP A 44 19.44 1.50 11.23
N ALA A 45 18.69 2.33 10.52
CA ALA A 45 17.88 3.40 11.12
C ALA A 45 16.84 2.85 12.13
N ASN A 46 16.40 1.61 11.97
CA ASN A 46 15.50 0.96 12.91
C ASN A 46 16.14 0.68 14.29
N SER A 47 17.45 0.67 14.40
CA SER A 47 18.18 0.50 15.65
C SER A 47 18.42 1.81 16.41
N GLN A 48 18.26 2.96 15.74
CA GLN A 48 18.54 4.27 16.32
C GLN A 48 17.47 4.69 17.31
N ALA A 49 17.85 5.45 18.36
CA ALA A 49 16.91 6.00 19.32
C ALA A 49 15.88 6.90 18.64
N PHE A 50 14.64 6.85 19.10
CA PHE A 50 13.64 7.84 18.69
C PHE A 50 14.04 9.26 19.13
N PRO A 51 13.75 10.30 18.34
CA PRO A 51 14.07 11.69 18.73
C PRO A 51 13.07 12.26 19.76
N PHE A 52 12.21 11.42 20.30
CA PHE A 52 11.18 11.72 21.30
C PHE A 52 11.17 10.65 22.40
N GLN A 53 10.56 10.98 23.54
CA GLN A 53 10.34 10.02 24.62
C GLN A 53 9.01 9.28 24.37
N ALA A 54 9.07 7.98 24.10
CA ALA A 54 7.88 7.16 23.80
C ALA A 54 6.83 7.23 24.93
N ALA A 55 7.26 7.28 26.19
CA ALA A 55 6.37 7.40 27.36
C ALA A 55 5.56 8.71 27.42
N ARG A 56 5.97 9.78 26.71
CA ARG A 56 5.23 11.04 26.63
C ARG A 56 4.17 11.07 25.53
N LEU A 57 4.23 10.14 24.60
CA LEU A 57 3.24 10.06 23.53
C LEU A 57 1.88 9.60 24.08
N LYS A 58 0.83 10.32 23.70
CA LYS A 58 -0.56 9.97 24.09
C LYS A 58 -1.22 9.08 23.04
N TYR A 59 -0.89 9.27 21.76
CA TYR A 59 -1.54 8.59 20.64
C TYR A 59 -0.56 8.27 19.54
N VAL A 60 -0.88 7.23 18.76
CA VAL A 60 -0.42 7.04 17.40
C VAL A 60 -1.66 6.96 16.50
N LEU A 61 -1.69 7.75 15.45
CA LEU A 61 -2.75 7.76 14.46
C LEU A 61 -2.22 7.00 13.23
N LEU A 62 -2.75 5.80 13.01
CA LEU A 62 -2.24 4.91 11.96
C LEU A 62 -3.04 5.07 10.67
N THR A 63 -2.35 5.34 9.57
CA THR A 63 -2.97 5.51 8.25
C THR A 63 -3.37 4.17 7.64
N HIS A 64 -2.48 3.18 7.65
CA HIS A 64 -2.73 1.85 7.11
C HIS A 64 -1.73 0.81 7.64
N ALA A 65 -1.84 -0.45 7.18
CA ALA A 65 -1.18 -1.59 7.82
C ALA A 65 0.14 -2.03 7.17
N HIS A 66 0.70 -1.30 6.20
CA HIS A 66 2.03 -1.63 5.69
C HIS A 66 3.10 -1.46 6.76
N ILE A 67 4.13 -2.28 6.71
CA ILE A 67 5.15 -2.35 7.76
C ILE A 67 5.98 -1.07 7.88
N ASP A 68 6.15 -0.36 6.78
CA ASP A 68 6.82 0.96 6.73
C ASP A 68 5.97 2.11 7.29
N HIS A 69 4.74 1.82 7.74
CA HIS A 69 3.87 2.75 8.48
C HIS A 69 3.59 2.29 9.91
N CYS A 70 3.70 0.99 10.22
CA CYS A 70 3.33 0.45 11.54
C CYS A 70 4.45 -0.35 12.24
N GLY A 71 5.53 -0.68 11.55
CA GLY A 71 6.49 -1.69 11.96
C GLY A 71 7.26 -1.39 13.24
N MET A 72 7.32 -0.13 13.68
CA MET A 72 8.02 0.27 14.90
C MET A 72 7.08 0.43 16.13
N LEU A 73 5.78 0.15 16.00
CA LEU A 73 4.84 0.19 17.12
C LEU A 73 5.25 -0.69 18.32
N PRO A 74 5.72 -1.95 18.14
CA PRO A 74 6.15 -2.77 19.27
C PRO A 74 7.36 -2.19 19.99
N ARG A 75 8.25 -1.53 19.26
CA ARG A 75 9.39 -0.85 19.87
C ARG A 75 8.96 0.37 20.69
N LEU A 76 7.96 1.13 20.27
CA LEU A 76 7.38 2.20 21.10
C LEU A 76 6.89 1.64 22.44
N VAL A 77 6.21 0.48 22.43
CA VAL A 77 5.74 -0.18 23.66
C VAL A 77 6.92 -0.56 24.55
N ARG A 78 7.97 -1.17 24.00
CA ARG A 78 9.21 -1.48 24.73
C ARG A 78 9.83 -0.24 25.38
N GLU A 79 9.79 0.91 24.69
CA GLU A 79 10.34 2.19 25.19
C GLU A 79 9.36 2.98 26.06
N GLY A 80 8.27 2.34 26.52
CA GLY A 80 7.35 2.88 27.53
C GLY A 80 6.10 3.58 26.99
N PHE A 81 5.76 3.43 25.72
CA PHE A 81 4.49 3.92 25.20
C PHE A 81 3.31 3.15 25.80
N THR A 82 2.42 3.87 26.47
CA THR A 82 1.18 3.32 27.08
C THR A 82 -0.08 3.98 26.52
N GLY A 83 0.07 4.82 25.48
CA GLY A 83 -1.03 5.51 24.83
C GLY A 83 -1.91 4.60 23.96
N LEU A 84 -2.75 5.19 23.15
CA LEU A 84 -3.66 4.49 22.26
C LEU A 84 -3.19 4.60 20.80
N VAL A 85 -3.26 3.48 20.07
CA VAL A 85 -3.12 3.46 18.61
C VAL A 85 -4.50 3.50 17.98
N TYR A 86 -4.81 4.58 17.27
CA TYR A 86 -6.06 4.74 16.54
C TYR A 86 -5.94 4.14 15.15
N ALA A 87 -6.91 3.33 14.76
CA ALA A 87 -6.98 2.70 13.43
C ALA A 87 -8.42 2.31 13.08
N THR A 88 -8.71 2.02 11.81
CA THR A 88 -9.89 1.24 11.47
C THR A 88 -9.73 -0.20 11.97
N ARG A 89 -10.82 -0.95 12.12
CA ARG A 89 -10.76 -2.36 12.53
C ARG A 89 -9.93 -3.19 11.54
N ALA A 90 -10.14 -3.00 10.24
CA ALA A 90 -9.39 -3.72 9.23
C ALA A 90 -7.89 -3.41 9.30
N THR A 91 -7.51 -2.13 9.42
CA THR A 91 -6.11 -1.73 9.61
C THR A 91 -5.50 -2.35 10.87
N ARG A 92 -6.21 -2.32 12.01
CA ARG A 92 -5.75 -2.96 13.25
C ARG A 92 -5.47 -4.44 13.05
N GLU A 93 -6.45 -5.21 12.53
CA GLU A 93 -6.32 -6.66 12.38
C GLU A 93 -5.18 -7.02 11.40
N LEU A 94 -5.04 -6.27 10.30
CA LEU A 94 -3.93 -6.45 9.37
C LEU A 94 -2.59 -6.09 10.02
N THR A 95 -2.52 -4.98 10.75
CA THR A 95 -1.30 -4.57 11.46
C THR A 95 -0.84 -5.61 12.47
N GLU A 96 -1.75 -6.17 13.27
CA GLU A 96 -1.41 -7.24 14.22
C GLU A 96 -0.79 -8.46 13.50
N LEU A 97 -1.33 -8.85 12.35
CA LEU A 97 -0.76 -9.93 11.53
C LEU A 97 0.63 -9.60 10.99
N MET A 98 0.79 -8.39 10.43
CA MET A 98 2.07 -7.94 9.88
C MET A 98 3.16 -7.86 10.97
N LEU A 99 2.82 -7.33 12.14
CA LEU A 99 3.75 -7.22 13.26
C LEU A 99 4.12 -8.59 13.85
N LEU A 100 3.17 -9.52 13.97
CA LEU A 100 3.45 -10.89 14.43
C LEU A 100 4.35 -11.64 13.46
N ASP A 101 4.19 -11.44 12.15
CA ASP A 101 5.08 -12.01 11.14
C ASP A 101 6.47 -11.37 11.21
N ALA A 102 6.54 -10.04 11.28
CA ALA A 102 7.80 -9.31 11.41
C ALA A 102 8.57 -9.68 12.69
N ALA A 103 7.89 -9.91 13.82
CA ALA A 103 8.52 -10.38 15.05
C ALA A 103 9.24 -11.72 14.88
N ARG A 104 8.66 -12.64 14.09
CA ARG A 104 9.24 -13.95 13.82
C ARG A 104 10.42 -13.92 12.86
N VAL A 105 10.38 -12.98 11.89
CA VAL A 105 11.39 -12.89 10.83
C VAL A 105 12.57 -12.01 11.24
N SER A 106 12.32 -10.82 11.81
CA SER A 106 13.37 -9.84 12.07
C SER A 106 14.06 -10.01 13.43
N GLY A 107 13.37 -10.58 14.43
CA GLY A 107 13.85 -10.63 15.81
C GLY A 107 14.02 -9.27 16.49
N MET A 108 13.62 -8.17 15.86
CA MET A 108 13.77 -6.81 16.38
C MET A 108 12.87 -6.54 17.59
N PHE A 109 11.75 -7.24 17.68
CA PHE A 109 10.80 -7.15 18.79
C PHE A 109 10.08 -8.51 18.95
N THR A 110 9.36 -8.66 20.04
CA THR A 110 8.72 -9.91 20.42
C THR A 110 7.22 -9.89 20.13
N GLU A 111 6.60 -11.07 19.97
CA GLU A 111 5.13 -11.18 19.89
C GLU A 111 4.44 -10.61 21.15
N GLN A 112 5.10 -10.65 22.31
CA GLN A 112 4.56 -10.09 23.54
C GLN A 112 4.41 -8.56 23.46
N GLU A 113 5.39 -7.87 22.89
CA GLU A 113 5.33 -6.42 22.66
C GLU A 113 4.23 -6.05 21.67
N VAL A 114 4.00 -6.85 20.63
CA VAL A 114 2.87 -6.68 19.72
C VAL A 114 1.53 -6.77 20.46
N LYS A 115 1.36 -7.77 21.34
CA LYS A 115 0.12 -7.98 22.10
C LYS A 115 -0.15 -6.90 23.15
N GLN A 116 0.85 -6.13 23.55
CA GLN A 116 0.73 -5.02 24.50
C GLN A 116 0.28 -3.70 23.84
N ILE A 117 0.22 -3.63 22.51
CA ILE A 117 -0.28 -2.44 21.81
C ILE A 117 -1.75 -2.23 22.18
N ARG A 118 -2.06 -1.03 22.66
CA ARG A 118 -3.41 -0.63 23.06
C ARG A 118 -4.11 0.07 21.92
N TRP A 119 -5.20 -0.52 21.45
CA TRP A 119 -5.93 -0.04 20.29
C TRP A 119 -7.19 0.77 20.65
N SER A 120 -7.49 1.77 19.83
CA SER A 120 -8.79 2.44 19.76
C SER A 120 -9.31 2.31 18.34
N VAL A 121 -10.35 1.51 18.17
CA VAL A 121 -10.90 1.16 16.85
C VAL A 121 -12.05 2.08 16.51
N LEU A 122 -11.94 2.82 15.42
CA LEU A 122 -12.82 3.95 15.10
C LEU A 122 -14.13 3.56 14.44
N ASP A 123 -14.19 2.41 13.79
CA ASP A 123 -15.36 1.92 13.05
C ASP A 123 -16.14 0.83 13.78
N ASP A 124 -15.95 0.72 15.10
CA ASP A 124 -16.65 -0.23 15.96
C ASP A 124 -18.01 0.28 16.45
N ASP A 125 -18.19 1.59 16.48
CA ASP A 125 -19.44 2.14 16.99
C ASP A 125 -20.54 2.18 15.91
N LEU A 126 -21.78 2.07 16.36
CA LEU A 126 -22.97 2.09 15.48
C LEU A 126 -23.15 3.41 14.72
N GLY A 127 -22.42 4.44 15.08
CA GLY A 127 -22.48 5.78 14.47
C GLY A 127 -21.29 6.11 13.56
N PHE A 128 -20.46 5.13 13.17
CA PHE A 128 -19.29 5.40 12.33
C PHE A 128 -19.66 6.11 11.03
N LYS A 129 -18.95 7.22 10.78
CA LYS A 129 -18.96 7.96 9.50
C LYS A 129 -17.55 8.42 9.19
N TRP A 130 -17.13 8.26 7.93
CA TRP A 130 -15.94 8.93 7.45
C TRP A 130 -16.05 10.43 7.67
N GLY A 131 -14.99 11.06 8.15
CA GLY A 131 -14.97 12.48 8.47
C GLY A 131 -15.54 12.85 9.85
N ARG A 132 -15.99 11.88 10.66
CA ARG A 132 -16.43 12.15 12.04
C ARG A 132 -15.26 12.69 12.86
N SER A 133 -15.48 13.86 13.47
CA SER A 133 -14.49 14.49 14.34
C SER A 133 -14.39 13.78 15.69
N ILE A 134 -13.17 13.49 16.13
CA ILE A 134 -12.82 12.86 17.40
C ILE A 134 -11.87 13.78 18.15
N ARG A 135 -12.22 14.12 19.39
CA ARG A 135 -11.37 14.97 20.24
C ARG A 135 -10.17 14.19 20.76
N LEU A 136 -8.95 14.66 20.46
CA LEU A 136 -7.69 14.13 20.99
C LEU A 136 -7.28 14.81 22.30
N ALA A 137 -7.43 16.15 22.36
CA ALA A 137 -7.12 16.96 23.52
C ALA A 137 -7.99 18.22 23.51
N GLU A 138 -7.83 19.07 24.50
CA GLU A 138 -8.45 20.39 24.48
C GLU A 138 -7.93 21.19 23.27
N GLY A 139 -8.85 21.66 22.42
CA GLY A 139 -8.51 22.40 21.23
C GLY A 139 -7.88 21.59 20.10
N VAL A 140 -7.83 20.25 20.18
CA VAL A 140 -7.29 19.37 19.12
C VAL A 140 -8.25 18.24 18.83
N TRP A 141 -8.53 18.02 17.56
CA TRP A 141 -9.39 16.93 17.06
C TRP A 141 -8.80 16.29 15.81
N MET A 142 -9.26 15.08 15.51
CA MET A 142 -8.91 14.37 14.28
C MET A 142 -10.14 13.82 13.58
N ALA A 143 -10.00 13.48 12.31
CA ALA A 143 -10.97 12.69 11.55
C ALA A 143 -10.24 11.77 10.57
N TYR A 144 -10.78 10.56 10.38
CA TYR A 144 -10.34 9.65 9.34
C TYR A 144 -11.20 9.81 8.09
N LEU A 145 -10.53 9.89 6.95
CA LEU A 145 -11.13 9.95 5.63
C LEU A 145 -10.68 8.72 4.84
N ARG A 146 -11.51 8.20 3.94
CA ARG A 146 -11.17 6.99 3.20
C ARG A 146 -10.00 7.21 2.25
N SER A 147 -9.02 6.30 2.27
CA SER A 147 -8.03 6.11 1.22
C SER A 147 -8.34 4.86 0.40
N SER A 148 -7.95 4.85 -0.86
CA SER A 148 -8.14 3.73 -1.79
C SER A 148 -6.90 2.84 -1.92
N HIS A 149 -5.94 2.95 -1.02
CA HIS A 149 -4.66 2.24 -1.11
C HIS A 149 -4.79 0.74 -0.80
N ILE A 150 -5.13 0.39 0.45
CA ILE A 150 -5.40 -1.00 0.88
C ILE A 150 -6.61 -1.06 1.81
N LEU A 151 -7.05 -2.28 2.15
CA LEU A 151 -8.17 -2.50 3.06
C LEU A 151 -7.95 -1.76 4.39
N GLY A 152 -8.87 -0.88 4.74
CA GLY A 152 -8.83 -0.08 5.97
C GLY A 152 -8.00 1.19 5.92
N ALA A 153 -7.28 1.46 4.83
CA ALA A 153 -6.42 2.64 4.69
C ALA A 153 -7.20 3.96 4.76
N CYS A 154 -6.56 4.97 5.34
CA CYS A 154 -7.17 6.27 5.62
C CYS A 154 -6.22 7.43 5.36
N LEU A 155 -6.80 8.57 4.96
CA LEU A 155 -6.20 9.87 5.21
C LEU A 155 -6.54 10.29 6.65
N ILE A 156 -5.68 11.09 7.27
CA ILE A 156 -5.88 11.60 8.62
C ILE A 156 -5.93 13.12 8.58
N SER A 157 -7.07 13.68 8.93
CA SER A 157 -7.23 15.13 9.10
C SER A 157 -7.13 15.48 10.57
N ILE A 158 -6.31 16.48 10.91
CA ILE A 158 -6.11 16.98 12.27
C ILE A 158 -6.43 18.47 12.25
N GLY A 159 -7.32 18.88 13.15
CA GLY A 159 -7.65 20.27 13.37
C GLY A 159 -7.23 20.73 14.76
N TRP A 160 -6.87 22.01 14.89
CA TRP A 160 -6.57 22.62 16.19
C TRP A 160 -7.02 24.09 16.25
N LYS A 161 -7.26 24.55 17.49
CA LYS A 161 -7.60 25.95 17.75
C LYS A 161 -6.37 26.83 17.72
N VAL A 162 -6.50 27.99 17.12
CA VAL A 162 -5.56 29.13 17.19
C VAL A 162 -6.31 30.36 17.67
N HIS A 163 -5.59 31.45 17.93
CA HIS A 163 -6.20 32.67 18.47
C HIS A 163 -7.30 33.24 17.54
N ASP A 164 -7.09 33.17 16.23
CA ASP A 164 -7.96 33.74 15.19
C ASP A 164 -8.87 32.71 14.49
N GLY A 165 -9.07 31.54 15.10
CA GLY A 165 -9.97 30.51 14.54
C GLY A 165 -9.46 29.07 14.67
N ASN A 166 -9.59 28.31 13.61
CA ASN A 166 -9.12 26.92 13.55
C ASN A 166 -8.18 26.75 12.35
N ARG A 167 -7.14 25.93 12.55
CA ARG A 167 -6.27 25.44 11.47
C ARG A 167 -6.38 23.94 11.34
N SER A 168 -5.93 23.42 10.21
CA SER A 168 -6.00 22.01 9.92
C SER A 168 -4.85 21.53 9.04
N ILE A 169 -4.49 20.26 9.21
CA ILE A 169 -3.52 19.53 8.39
C ILE A 169 -4.11 18.18 8.01
N CYS A 170 -3.89 17.75 6.77
CA CYS A 170 -4.30 16.43 6.31
C CYS A 170 -3.07 15.63 5.88
N PHE A 171 -2.98 14.39 6.35
CA PHE A 171 -1.97 13.41 5.97
C PHE A 171 -2.57 12.44 4.96
N SER A 172 -1.90 12.25 3.83
CA SER A 172 -2.38 11.35 2.79
C SER A 172 -2.29 9.87 3.20
N GLY A 173 -1.34 9.51 4.10
CA GLY A 173 -0.81 8.15 4.08
C GLY A 173 -0.34 7.82 2.68
N ASP A 174 -0.39 6.56 2.29
CA ASP A 174 -0.19 6.15 0.92
C ASP A 174 -1.48 6.34 0.11
N VAL A 175 -1.33 6.85 -1.09
CA VAL A 175 -2.44 7.18 -2.00
C VAL A 175 -2.59 6.06 -3.03
N GLY A 176 -3.76 5.45 -3.10
CA GLY A 176 -4.06 4.44 -4.11
C GLY A 176 -4.15 4.99 -5.53
N CYS A 177 -3.97 4.13 -6.50
CA CYS A 177 -3.98 4.50 -7.92
C CYS A 177 -5.38 4.55 -8.55
N GLN A 178 -6.43 4.59 -7.75
CA GLN A 178 -7.81 4.51 -8.21
C GLN A 178 -8.41 5.90 -8.31
N THR A 179 -8.80 6.28 -9.51
CA THR A 179 -9.55 7.51 -9.77
C THR A 179 -10.94 7.18 -10.30
N ASP A 180 -11.88 8.10 -10.16
CA ASP A 180 -13.23 7.95 -10.71
C ASP A 180 -13.22 7.89 -12.26
N GLU A 181 -12.12 8.32 -12.88
CA GLU A 181 -11.95 8.36 -14.35
C GLU A 181 -11.34 7.08 -14.90
N ASN A 182 -10.73 6.25 -14.05
CA ASN A 182 -10.07 5.02 -14.45
C ASN A 182 -10.90 3.82 -14.02
N ALA A 183 -11.41 3.08 -14.99
CA ALA A 183 -12.10 1.81 -14.80
C ALA A 183 -11.13 0.69 -14.34
N TYR A 184 -10.21 1.00 -13.43
CA TYR A 184 -9.42 0.00 -12.74
C TYR A 184 -10.35 -0.79 -11.82
N LEU A 185 -10.45 -2.11 -12.03
CA LEU A 185 -11.24 -3.00 -11.18
C LEU A 185 -10.39 -3.50 -10.00
N PRO A 186 -10.13 -2.68 -8.98
CA PRO A 186 -9.42 -3.13 -7.82
C PRO A 186 -10.43 -3.76 -6.86
N LEU A 187 -9.93 -4.58 -5.96
CA LEU A 187 -10.69 -5.04 -4.80
C LEU A 187 -11.34 -3.89 -4.07
N MET A 188 -10.60 -2.79 -4.00
CA MET A 188 -11.00 -1.64 -3.19
C MET A 188 -11.89 -0.69 -3.98
N LYS A 189 -12.84 -0.12 -3.28
CA LYS A 189 -13.75 0.89 -3.81
C LYS A 189 -12.95 2.07 -4.37
N SER A 190 -13.24 2.44 -5.63
CA SER A 190 -12.75 3.67 -6.25
C SER A 190 -13.23 4.91 -5.48
N GLY A 191 -12.64 6.05 -5.75
CA GLY A 191 -13.00 7.32 -5.12
C GLY A 191 -12.37 7.46 -3.73
N GLN A 192 -11.08 7.76 -3.71
CA GLN A 192 -10.44 8.32 -2.54
C GLN A 192 -11.17 9.59 -2.11
N HIS A 193 -11.35 9.79 -0.79
CA HIS A 193 -11.84 11.08 -0.32
C HIS A 193 -10.89 12.17 -0.80
N PRO A 194 -11.42 13.29 -1.33
CA PRO A 194 -10.59 14.46 -1.63
C PRO A 194 -9.96 14.98 -0.34
N PHE A 195 -8.85 15.66 -0.46
CA PHE A 195 -8.31 16.40 0.67
C PHE A 195 -9.32 17.47 1.10
N PRO A 196 -9.63 17.56 2.40
CA PRO A 196 -10.56 18.59 2.90
C PRO A 196 -9.99 20.00 2.66
N ASP A 197 -10.82 21.01 2.84
CA ASP A 197 -10.34 22.40 2.91
C ASP A 197 -9.46 22.56 4.14
N THR A 198 -8.14 22.66 3.92
CA THR A 198 -7.13 22.54 4.97
C THR A 198 -5.95 23.48 4.71
N ASP A 199 -5.30 23.93 5.80
CA ASP A 199 -4.15 24.83 5.71
C ASP A 199 -2.87 24.10 5.27
N TYR A 200 -2.76 22.81 5.58
CA TYR A 200 -1.59 21.98 5.25
C TYR A 200 -1.99 20.62 4.70
N ILE A 201 -1.22 20.12 3.74
CA ILE A 201 -1.34 18.74 3.25
C ILE A 201 0.04 18.09 3.28
N VAL A 202 0.18 16.99 4.01
CA VAL A 202 1.32 16.09 3.92
C VAL A 202 0.98 15.03 2.89
N VAL A 203 1.74 14.96 1.81
CA VAL A 203 1.49 14.05 0.69
C VAL A 203 2.68 13.12 0.45
N GLU A 204 2.39 11.84 0.17
CA GLU A 204 3.38 10.89 -0.32
C GLU A 204 3.91 11.27 -1.69
N SER A 205 5.05 10.70 -2.06
CA SER A 205 5.69 10.91 -3.35
C SER A 205 6.42 9.68 -3.89
N THR A 206 5.95 8.48 -3.52
CA THR A 206 6.55 7.20 -3.93
C THR A 206 6.78 7.14 -5.45
N TYR A 207 5.77 7.53 -6.21
CA TYR A 207 5.85 7.63 -7.68
C TYR A 207 5.73 9.08 -8.18
N GLY A 208 6.20 10.04 -7.40
CA GLY A 208 6.17 11.47 -7.74
C GLY A 208 6.95 11.86 -9.01
N SER A 209 7.86 11.02 -9.48
CA SER A 209 8.58 11.18 -10.75
C SER A 209 8.05 10.32 -11.90
N ARG A 210 7.01 9.50 -11.67
CA ARG A 210 6.48 8.57 -12.68
C ARG A 210 5.15 9.06 -13.23
N ILE A 211 4.97 8.86 -14.52
CA ILE A 211 3.69 9.02 -15.21
C ILE A 211 3.45 7.68 -15.92
N ARG A 212 2.39 6.97 -15.55
CA ARG A 212 2.02 5.73 -16.20
C ARG A 212 1.33 6.01 -17.54
N ALA A 213 1.61 5.20 -18.53
CA ALA A 213 0.85 5.24 -19.78
C ALA A 213 -0.63 4.95 -19.52
N GLN A 214 -1.51 5.57 -20.26
CA GLN A 214 -2.96 5.43 -20.10
C GLN A 214 -3.41 3.97 -20.21
N GLU A 215 -2.79 3.19 -21.09
CA GLU A 215 -3.05 1.75 -21.26
C GLU A 215 -2.81 0.94 -19.96
N HIS A 216 -1.84 1.35 -19.15
CA HIS A 216 -1.55 0.70 -17.86
C HIS A 216 -2.53 1.10 -16.74
N GLN A 217 -3.41 2.04 -17.01
CA GLN A 217 -4.44 2.50 -16.07
C GLN A 217 -5.82 1.93 -16.40
N ASP A 218 -5.92 1.16 -17.49
CA ASP A 218 -7.15 0.52 -17.95
C ASP A 218 -7.24 -0.92 -17.45
N SER A 219 -8.30 -1.24 -16.69
CA SER A 219 -8.52 -2.57 -16.13
C SER A 219 -8.84 -3.61 -17.21
N GLN A 220 -9.51 -3.23 -18.29
CA GLN A 220 -9.84 -4.16 -19.37
C GLN A 220 -8.57 -4.58 -20.11
N LEU A 221 -7.67 -3.63 -20.39
CA LEU A 221 -6.37 -3.92 -21.00
C LEU A 221 -5.49 -4.76 -20.08
N ARG A 222 -5.51 -4.50 -18.76
CA ARG A 222 -4.82 -5.34 -17.77
C ARG A 222 -5.33 -6.78 -17.80
N LEU A 223 -6.65 -6.97 -17.71
CA LEU A 223 -7.26 -8.30 -17.69
C LEU A 223 -7.05 -9.02 -19.02
N ALA A 224 -7.14 -8.31 -20.15
CA ALA A 224 -6.87 -8.87 -21.48
C ALA A 224 -5.40 -9.33 -21.61
N ARG A 225 -4.44 -8.50 -21.16
CA ARG A 225 -3.01 -8.86 -21.19
C ARG A 225 -2.72 -10.04 -20.29
N LEU A 226 -3.28 -10.07 -19.09
CA LEU A 226 -3.15 -11.21 -18.18
C LEU A 226 -3.72 -12.49 -18.81
N ALA A 227 -4.91 -12.39 -19.42
CA ALA A 227 -5.56 -13.52 -20.07
C ALA A 227 -4.73 -14.06 -21.23
N GLU A 228 -4.16 -13.21 -22.06
CA GLU A 228 -3.25 -13.58 -23.15
C GLU A 228 -2.05 -14.36 -22.63
N VAL A 229 -1.33 -13.84 -21.62
CA VAL A 229 -0.13 -14.47 -21.07
C VAL A 229 -0.44 -15.83 -20.44
N ILE A 230 -1.53 -15.92 -19.66
CA ILE A 230 -1.96 -17.19 -19.06
C ILE A 230 -2.34 -18.20 -20.14
N ALA A 231 -3.18 -17.80 -21.13
CA ALA A 231 -3.62 -18.69 -22.19
C ALA A 231 -2.45 -19.20 -23.04
N HIS A 232 -1.55 -18.31 -23.45
CA HIS A 232 -0.36 -18.69 -24.21
C HIS A 232 0.51 -19.70 -23.43
N THR A 233 0.73 -19.44 -22.14
CA THR A 233 1.54 -20.34 -21.31
C THR A 233 0.89 -21.71 -21.15
N LEU A 234 -0.40 -21.76 -20.83
CA LEU A 234 -1.08 -23.02 -20.52
C LEU A 234 -1.44 -23.85 -21.77
N PHE A 235 -1.88 -23.19 -22.84
CA PHE A 235 -2.44 -23.89 -24.00
C PHE A 235 -1.47 -23.97 -25.20
N VAL A 236 -0.59 -23.00 -25.39
CA VAL A 236 0.40 -23.01 -26.49
C VAL A 236 1.69 -23.68 -26.03
N LYS A 237 2.28 -23.19 -24.90
CA LYS A 237 3.54 -23.70 -24.38
C LYS A 237 3.38 -25.01 -23.58
N GLY A 238 2.17 -25.29 -23.07
CA GLY A 238 1.91 -26.42 -22.17
C GLY A 238 2.65 -26.32 -20.85
N GLY A 239 2.92 -25.11 -20.38
CA GLY A 239 3.67 -24.76 -19.17
C GLY A 239 2.78 -24.41 -17.99
N LYS A 240 3.39 -23.74 -17.00
CA LYS A 240 2.78 -23.28 -15.75
C LYS A 240 3.08 -21.81 -15.53
N VAL A 241 2.20 -21.12 -14.81
CA VAL A 241 2.32 -19.68 -14.51
C VAL A 241 2.67 -19.49 -13.03
N LEU A 242 3.73 -18.72 -12.76
CA LEU A 242 4.11 -18.27 -11.42
C LEU A 242 3.92 -16.76 -11.31
N MET A 243 3.20 -16.32 -10.27
CA MET A 243 2.94 -14.90 -9.98
C MET A 243 3.50 -14.56 -8.59
N PRO A 244 4.75 -14.08 -8.48
CA PRO A 244 5.28 -13.56 -7.22
C PRO A 244 4.43 -12.41 -6.69
N ALA A 245 4.05 -12.46 -5.41
CA ALA A 245 3.14 -11.48 -4.83
C ALA A 245 3.49 -11.12 -3.38
N PHE A 246 3.30 -9.86 -3.01
CA PHE A 246 3.25 -9.47 -1.61
C PHE A 246 2.01 -10.07 -0.94
N SER A 247 2.16 -10.49 0.31
CA SER A 247 1.10 -11.18 1.06
C SER A 247 -0.08 -10.29 1.39
N LEU A 248 0.17 -8.99 1.60
CA LEU A 248 -0.85 -7.98 1.89
C LEU A 248 -1.28 -7.29 0.60
N HIS A 249 -2.55 -7.35 0.29
CA HIS A 249 -3.28 -6.74 -0.81
C HIS A 249 -2.98 -7.35 -2.20
N ARG A 250 -1.72 -7.43 -2.65
CA ARG A 250 -1.37 -7.93 -3.99
C ARG A 250 -1.82 -9.37 -4.24
N ALA A 251 -1.62 -10.25 -3.28
CA ALA A 251 -2.06 -11.64 -3.40
C ALA A 251 -3.58 -11.75 -3.55
N GLN A 252 -4.35 -10.87 -2.88
CA GLN A 252 -5.80 -10.84 -2.96
C GLN A 252 -6.30 -10.21 -4.28
N GLU A 253 -5.62 -9.20 -4.82
CA GLU A 253 -5.92 -8.65 -6.14
C GLU A 253 -5.71 -9.71 -7.23
N LEU A 254 -4.55 -10.37 -7.23
CA LEU A 254 -4.24 -11.42 -8.20
C LEU A 254 -5.20 -12.61 -8.10
N LEU A 255 -5.62 -12.96 -6.88
CA LEU A 255 -6.65 -13.98 -6.67
C LEU A 255 -7.95 -13.62 -7.41
N MET A 256 -8.38 -12.35 -7.35
CA MET A 256 -9.58 -11.89 -8.05
C MET A 256 -9.40 -11.84 -9.56
N ASP A 257 -8.23 -11.42 -10.04
CA ASP A 257 -7.95 -11.39 -11.47
C ASP A 257 -7.86 -12.83 -12.06
N VAL A 258 -7.28 -13.76 -11.33
CA VAL A 258 -7.28 -15.19 -11.71
C VAL A 258 -8.71 -15.77 -11.67
N LEU A 259 -9.52 -15.41 -10.68
CA LEU A 259 -10.93 -15.78 -10.64
C LEU A 259 -11.70 -15.22 -11.85
N HIS A 260 -11.48 -13.94 -12.19
CA HIS A 260 -12.04 -13.31 -13.38
C HIS A 260 -11.61 -14.07 -14.64
N TRP A 261 -10.33 -14.38 -14.78
CA TRP A 261 -9.82 -15.15 -15.88
C TRP A 261 -10.54 -16.51 -16.00
N MET A 262 -10.72 -17.24 -14.91
CA MET A 262 -11.39 -18.54 -14.89
C MET A 262 -12.89 -18.45 -15.25
N LYS A 263 -13.58 -17.42 -14.75
CA LYS A 263 -15.05 -17.30 -14.94
C LYS A 263 -15.43 -16.63 -16.26
N VAL A 264 -14.62 -15.69 -16.75
CA VAL A 264 -14.98 -14.82 -17.89
C VAL A 264 -14.11 -15.13 -19.10
N SER A 265 -12.78 -15.11 -18.97
CA SER A 265 -11.87 -15.26 -20.10
C SER A 265 -11.74 -16.70 -20.57
N LEU A 266 -11.60 -17.66 -19.67
CA LEU A 266 -11.37 -19.07 -20.00
C LEU A 266 -12.50 -19.70 -20.83
N PRO A 267 -13.81 -19.49 -20.55
CA PRO A 267 -14.87 -19.98 -21.39
C PRO A 267 -14.80 -19.46 -22.83
N ALA A 268 -14.48 -18.18 -23.02
CA ALA A 268 -14.31 -17.58 -24.35
C ALA A 268 -13.09 -18.15 -25.09
N ILE A 269 -11.95 -18.32 -24.39
CA ILE A 269 -10.73 -18.92 -24.94
C ILE A 269 -11.00 -20.36 -25.43
N ARG A 270 -11.76 -21.16 -24.69
CA ARG A 270 -12.11 -22.54 -25.07
C ARG A 270 -13.01 -22.65 -26.29
N GLN A 271 -13.76 -21.60 -26.61
CA GLN A 271 -14.60 -21.55 -27.82
C GLN A 271 -13.78 -21.20 -29.08
N ALA A 272 -12.58 -20.64 -28.91
CA ALA A 272 -11.72 -20.31 -30.05
C ALA A 272 -11.27 -21.58 -30.80
N PRO A 273 -11.22 -21.57 -32.14
CA PRO A 273 -10.93 -22.75 -32.96
C PRO A 273 -9.64 -23.47 -32.57
N GLU A 274 -8.60 -22.70 -32.23
CA GLU A 274 -7.26 -23.17 -31.82
C GLU A 274 -7.22 -23.86 -30.46
N HIS A 275 -8.25 -23.64 -29.63
CA HIS A 275 -8.34 -24.21 -28.28
C HIS A 275 -9.56 -25.12 -28.09
N ARG A 276 -10.30 -25.38 -29.15
CA ARG A 276 -11.51 -26.18 -29.13
C ARG A 276 -11.21 -27.62 -28.66
N GLY A 277 -11.91 -28.09 -27.63
CA GLY A 277 -11.69 -29.41 -27.01
C GLY A 277 -10.67 -29.46 -25.91
N SER A 278 -10.14 -28.33 -25.47
CA SER A 278 -9.32 -28.26 -24.25
C SER A 278 -10.20 -28.21 -22.99
N ASP A 279 -10.84 -29.35 -22.68
CA ASP A 279 -11.69 -29.50 -21.47
C ASP A 279 -10.86 -29.75 -20.20
N ARG A 280 -9.54 -29.58 -20.28
CA ARG A 280 -8.64 -29.76 -19.14
C ARG A 280 -9.05 -28.83 -18.00
N LEU A 281 -9.22 -29.41 -16.82
CA LEU A 281 -9.47 -28.67 -15.60
C LEU A 281 -8.25 -27.82 -15.25
N ILE A 282 -8.41 -26.52 -15.09
CA ILE A 282 -7.34 -25.60 -14.70
C ILE A 282 -7.35 -25.44 -13.17
N THR A 283 -6.18 -25.47 -12.59
CA THR A 283 -6.00 -25.31 -11.14
C THR A 283 -5.14 -24.09 -10.84
N ALA A 284 -5.63 -23.19 -10.00
CA ALA A 284 -4.84 -22.09 -9.47
C ALA A 284 -4.67 -22.23 -7.95
N ASN A 285 -3.49 -21.85 -7.46
CA ASN A 285 -3.17 -21.98 -6.04
C ASN A 285 -2.54 -20.71 -5.50
N VAL A 286 -3.00 -20.25 -4.34
CA VAL A 286 -2.36 -19.19 -3.57
C VAL A 286 -1.49 -19.84 -2.49
N HIS A 287 -0.18 -19.64 -2.57
CA HIS A 287 0.78 -20.13 -1.59
C HIS A 287 1.50 -18.95 -0.93
N ALA A 288 0.84 -18.34 0.02
CA ALA A 288 1.32 -17.20 0.80
C ALA A 288 0.89 -17.40 2.27
N PRO A 289 1.74 -17.93 3.15
CA PRO A 289 1.36 -18.25 4.54
C PRO A 289 0.79 -17.05 5.31
N LEU A 290 1.45 -15.90 5.26
CA LEU A 290 0.90 -14.64 5.79
C LEU A 290 -0.33 -14.19 4.98
N GLY A 291 -0.30 -14.33 3.66
CA GLY A 291 -1.42 -14.02 2.75
C GLY A 291 -2.69 -14.81 3.06
N HIS A 292 -2.57 -16.04 3.59
CA HIS A 292 -3.71 -16.82 4.08
C HIS A 292 -4.41 -16.08 5.23
N ALA A 293 -3.67 -15.65 6.26
CA ALA A 293 -4.24 -14.90 7.39
C ALA A 293 -4.77 -13.52 6.94
N VAL A 294 -4.08 -12.83 6.03
CA VAL A 294 -4.55 -11.57 5.42
C VAL A 294 -5.87 -11.80 4.67
N THR A 295 -5.98 -12.86 3.87
CA THR A 295 -7.22 -13.17 3.15
C THR A 295 -8.40 -13.44 4.10
N GLN A 296 -8.14 -13.98 5.29
CA GLN A 296 -9.16 -14.13 6.34
C GLN A 296 -9.70 -12.76 6.80
N VAL A 297 -8.83 -11.77 6.97
CA VAL A 297 -9.25 -10.39 7.31
C VAL A 297 -10.02 -9.76 6.15
N TYR A 298 -9.59 -9.99 4.91
CA TYR A 298 -10.32 -9.54 3.72
C TYR A 298 -11.71 -10.16 3.65
N ALA A 299 -11.83 -11.47 3.84
CA ALA A 299 -13.13 -12.16 3.88
C ALA A 299 -14.08 -11.60 4.94
N LYS A 300 -13.54 -11.13 6.07
CA LYS A 300 -14.32 -10.54 7.16
C LYS A 300 -14.79 -9.11 6.87
N HIS A 301 -13.96 -8.29 6.22
CA HIS A 301 -14.19 -6.84 6.17
C HIS A 301 -14.47 -6.27 4.78
N LEU A 302 -14.00 -6.92 3.70
CA LEU A 302 -14.09 -6.38 2.34
C LEU A 302 -15.52 -5.97 1.97
N CYS A 303 -16.49 -6.85 2.23
CA CYS A 303 -17.89 -6.65 1.90
C CYS A 303 -18.70 -5.92 3.00
N SER A 304 -18.04 -5.33 4.00
CA SER A 304 -18.71 -4.59 5.08
C SER A 304 -19.51 -3.41 4.53
N ILE A 305 -20.72 -3.23 5.09
CA ILE A 305 -21.65 -2.17 4.69
C ILE A 305 -21.63 -1.06 5.75
N SER A 306 -21.63 0.18 5.31
CA SER A 306 -21.78 1.37 6.16
C SER A 306 -23.24 1.55 6.58
N PRO A 307 -23.55 2.33 7.64
CA PRO A 307 -24.93 2.59 8.06
C PRO A 307 -25.84 3.17 6.98
N ASN A 308 -25.28 3.77 5.94
CA ASN A 308 -26.02 4.29 4.78
C ASN A 308 -26.27 3.25 3.66
N GLY A 309 -26.00 1.97 3.91
CA GLY A 309 -26.20 0.87 2.96
C GLY A 309 -25.13 0.73 1.87
N LYS A 310 -24.07 1.56 1.86
CA LYS A 310 -22.98 1.49 0.88
C LYS A 310 -21.83 0.64 1.40
N PHE A 311 -21.13 -0.06 0.50
CA PHE A 311 -19.91 -0.76 0.87
C PHE A 311 -18.88 0.20 1.46
N LYS A 312 -18.20 -0.24 2.54
CA LYS A 312 -17.10 0.52 3.13
C LYS A 312 -15.85 0.45 2.25
N TYR A 313 -15.54 -0.72 1.74
CA TYR A 313 -14.26 -1.03 1.09
C TYR A 313 -14.42 -1.63 -0.30
N LEU A 314 -15.36 -2.55 -0.53
CA LEU A 314 -15.51 -3.28 -1.78
C LEU A 314 -15.84 -2.34 -2.94
N ASN A 315 -15.15 -2.52 -4.07
CA ASN A 315 -15.57 -1.95 -5.34
C ASN A 315 -16.77 -2.73 -5.91
N ALA A 316 -17.91 -2.05 -6.06
CA ALA A 316 -19.13 -2.68 -6.58
C ALA A 316 -18.98 -3.21 -8.02
N GLU A 317 -18.16 -2.55 -8.86
CA GLU A 317 -17.88 -2.97 -10.23
C GLU A 317 -17.20 -4.35 -10.29
N LEU A 318 -16.47 -4.75 -9.25
CA LEU A 318 -15.92 -6.09 -9.16
C LEU A 318 -17.02 -7.17 -9.12
N CYS A 319 -18.15 -6.90 -8.46
CA CYS A 319 -19.29 -7.79 -8.43
C CYS A 319 -19.87 -8.00 -9.84
N GLU A 320 -20.01 -6.91 -10.58
CA GLU A 320 -20.51 -6.94 -11.96
C GLU A 320 -19.55 -7.72 -12.87
N SER A 321 -18.25 -7.43 -12.79
CA SER A 321 -17.24 -8.08 -13.64
C SER A 321 -17.13 -9.58 -13.41
N LEU A 322 -17.30 -10.04 -12.16
CA LEU A 322 -17.26 -11.45 -11.78
C LEU A 322 -18.63 -12.13 -11.93
N THR A 323 -19.70 -11.38 -12.19
CA THR A 323 -21.07 -11.87 -12.15
C THR A 323 -21.36 -12.57 -10.81
N MET A 324 -20.92 -11.93 -9.72
CA MET A 324 -21.09 -12.41 -8.34
C MET A 324 -21.63 -11.31 -7.45
N GLN A 325 -22.49 -11.68 -6.50
CA GLN A 325 -22.90 -10.76 -5.45
C GLN A 325 -21.79 -10.64 -4.38
N ALA A 326 -21.86 -9.58 -3.56
CA ALA A 326 -20.83 -9.33 -2.55
C ALA A 326 -20.76 -10.43 -1.47
N ASP A 327 -21.88 -11.03 -1.10
CA ASP A 327 -21.95 -12.16 -0.18
C ASP A 327 -21.36 -13.44 -0.80
N GLU A 328 -21.47 -13.63 -2.11
CA GLU A 328 -20.82 -14.74 -2.82
C GLU A 328 -19.30 -14.56 -2.86
N ILE A 329 -18.81 -13.32 -3.08
CA ILE A 329 -17.36 -13.00 -2.98
C ILE A 329 -16.86 -13.26 -1.56
N GLN A 330 -17.61 -12.81 -0.54
CA GLN A 330 -17.28 -13.06 0.86
C GLN A 330 -17.24 -14.56 1.17
N ALA A 331 -18.26 -15.29 0.77
CA ALA A 331 -18.35 -16.74 0.98
C ALA A 331 -17.23 -17.49 0.25
N MET A 332 -16.84 -17.06 -0.95
CA MET A 332 -15.72 -17.61 -1.70
C MET A 332 -14.40 -17.44 -0.92
N LEU A 333 -14.10 -16.24 -0.44
CA LEU A 333 -12.90 -15.96 0.35
C LEU A 333 -12.87 -16.78 1.64
N GLN A 334 -14.01 -16.88 2.35
CA GLN A 334 -14.15 -17.70 3.55
C GLN A 334 -13.88 -19.19 3.24
N ARG A 335 -14.47 -19.73 2.18
CA ARG A 335 -14.25 -21.12 1.76
C ARG A 335 -12.79 -21.42 1.42
N LEU A 336 -12.10 -20.49 0.74
CA LEU A 336 -10.69 -20.65 0.44
C LEU A 336 -9.84 -20.72 1.71
N VAL A 337 -10.12 -19.87 2.70
CA VAL A 337 -9.40 -19.87 3.98
C VAL A 337 -9.71 -21.13 4.81
N GLU A 338 -10.98 -21.48 4.96
CA GLU A 338 -11.42 -22.57 5.85
C GLU A 338 -11.16 -23.96 5.25
N HIS A 339 -11.55 -24.14 3.98
CA HIS A 339 -11.53 -25.41 3.29
C HIS A 339 -10.37 -25.57 2.29
N GLY A 340 -9.66 -24.48 1.98
CA GLY A 340 -8.51 -24.47 1.07
C GLY A 340 -8.89 -24.63 -0.39
N ARG A 341 -10.19 -24.63 -0.76
CA ARG A 341 -10.63 -24.87 -2.14
C ARG A 341 -11.97 -24.21 -2.47
N PHE A 342 -12.07 -23.69 -3.69
CA PHE A 342 -13.29 -23.12 -4.27
C PHE A 342 -13.44 -23.54 -5.73
N ASN A 343 -14.64 -23.91 -6.15
CA ASN A 343 -14.95 -24.19 -7.55
C ASN A 343 -15.25 -22.87 -8.28
N ALA A 344 -14.44 -22.52 -9.28
CA ALA A 344 -14.56 -21.28 -10.05
C ALA A 344 -15.51 -21.41 -11.26
N GLY A 345 -16.29 -22.49 -11.38
CA GLY A 345 -17.18 -22.78 -12.52
C GLY A 345 -16.65 -23.90 -13.40
N GLU A 346 -17.18 -24.00 -14.63
CA GLU A 346 -16.91 -25.10 -15.58
C GLU A 346 -15.43 -25.32 -15.91
N GLY A 347 -14.58 -24.37 -15.62
CA GLY A 347 -13.19 -24.34 -16.06
C GLY A 347 -12.14 -24.60 -15.01
N GLY A 348 -12.41 -24.56 -13.71
CA GLY A 348 -11.30 -24.65 -12.82
C GLY A 348 -11.58 -24.57 -11.32
N TYR A 349 -10.51 -24.76 -10.56
CA TYR A 349 -10.51 -24.64 -9.11
C TYR A 349 -9.48 -23.64 -8.64
N LEU A 350 -9.90 -22.78 -7.72
CA LEU A 350 -8.99 -22.02 -6.86
C LEU A 350 -8.67 -22.82 -5.61
N SER A 351 -7.42 -22.80 -5.19
CA SER A 351 -6.99 -23.38 -3.92
C SER A 351 -6.10 -22.41 -3.15
N MET A 352 -6.02 -22.61 -1.86
CA MET A 352 -5.15 -21.83 -0.98
C MET A 352 -4.38 -22.77 -0.06
N THR A 353 -3.06 -22.75 -0.17
CA THR A 353 -2.17 -23.57 0.66
C THR A 353 -2.21 -23.05 2.10
N LYS A 354 -2.57 -23.94 3.05
CA LYS A 354 -2.56 -23.60 4.47
C LYS A 354 -1.11 -23.44 4.97
N PRO A 355 -0.89 -22.61 6.00
CA PRO A 355 0.44 -22.49 6.61
C PRO A 355 1.04 -23.86 6.96
N LYS A 356 2.34 -24.03 6.72
CA LYS A 356 3.10 -25.26 6.92
C LYS A 356 2.80 -26.42 5.93
N GLN A 357 1.92 -26.24 4.97
CA GLN A 357 1.75 -27.22 3.91
C GLN A 357 2.86 -27.07 2.84
N PRO A 358 3.25 -28.17 2.17
CA PRO A 358 4.25 -28.12 1.10
C PRO A 358 3.75 -27.40 -0.13
N SER A 359 4.68 -27.01 -1.01
CA SER A 359 4.38 -26.39 -2.29
C SER A 359 3.58 -27.30 -3.21
N ASN A 360 2.52 -26.76 -3.83
CA ASN A 360 1.70 -27.48 -4.79
C ASN A 360 2.24 -27.29 -6.21
N PHE A 361 3.18 -28.12 -6.63
CA PHE A 361 3.79 -28.05 -7.96
C PHE A 361 2.87 -28.55 -9.09
N GLU A 362 1.75 -29.17 -8.78
CA GLU A 362 0.79 -29.66 -9.78
C GLU A 362 -0.16 -28.57 -10.26
N ALA A 363 -0.33 -27.48 -9.50
CA ALA A 363 -1.15 -26.37 -9.93
C ALA A 363 -0.63 -25.75 -11.25
N ASP A 364 -1.56 -25.28 -12.09
CA ASP A 364 -1.26 -24.65 -13.38
C ASP A 364 -0.84 -23.19 -13.21
N ILE A 365 -1.48 -22.50 -12.26
CA ILE A 365 -1.22 -21.11 -11.91
C ILE A 365 -0.90 -21.06 -10.42
N VAL A 366 0.17 -20.40 -10.03
CA VAL A 366 0.53 -20.19 -8.62
C VAL A 366 0.79 -18.72 -8.33
N ILE A 367 0.08 -18.20 -7.33
CA ILE A 367 0.36 -16.91 -6.70
C ILE A 367 1.15 -17.22 -5.43
N ALA A 368 2.43 -16.80 -5.36
CA ALA A 368 3.30 -17.15 -4.24
C ALA A 368 3.99 -15.95 -3.62
N SER A 369 4.06 -15.89 -2.28
CA SER A 369 4.92 -14.93 -1.58
C SER A 369 6.38 -15.45 -1.48
N ALA A 370 7.38 -14.57 -1.40
CA ALA A 370 7.34 -13.12 -1.36
C ALA A 370 7.47 -12.49 -2.75
N GLY A 371 6.91 -11.27 -2.87
CA GLY A 371 6.85 -10.55 -4.15
C GLY A 371 8.19 -10.18 -4.76
N MET A 372 9.27 -10.05 -3.96
CA MET A 372 10.63 -9.75 -4.44
C MET A 372 11.46 -11.01 -4.73
N CYS A 373 10.89 -12.20 -4.65
CA CYS A 373 11.48 -13.48 -5.03
C CYS A 373 12.69 -13.96 -4.20
N GLY A 374 13.07 -13.25 -3.13
CA GLY A 374 14.27 -13.57 -2.35
C GLY A 374 14.05 -14.57 -1.21
N ASN A 375 12.82 -14.76 -0.78
CA ASN A 375 12.46 -15.66 0.32
C ASN A 375 11.01 -16.17 0.16
N GLY A 376 10.58 -17.00 1.12
CA GLY A 376 9.23 -17.54 1.14
C GLY A 376 8.96 -18.63 0.09
N PRO A 377 7.71 -19.05 -0.05
CA PRO A 377 7.32 -20.15 -0.94
C PRO A 377 7.72 -19.96 -2.41
N VAL A 378 7.77 -18.72 -2.91
CA VAL A 378 8.11 -18.43 -4.30
C VAL A 378 9.47 -19.02 -4.70
N VAL A 379 10.42 -19.10 -3.78
CA VAL A 379 11.77 -19.63 -4.04
C VAL A 379 11.70 -21.07 -4.54
N SER A 380 10.95 -21.93 -3.86
CA SER A 380 10.82 -23.34 -4.27
C SER A 380 10.15 -23.52 -5.64
N TYR A 381 9.24 -22.62 -6.01
CA TYR A 381 8.65 -22.63 -7.36
C TYR A 381 9.66 -22.13 -8.42
N LEU A 382 10.42 -21.09 -8.13
CA LEU A 382 11.47 -20.60 -9.04
C LEU A 382 12.57 -21.64 -9.26
N GLU A 383 13.00 -22.34 -8.22
CA GLU A 383 13.96 -23.45 -8.32
C GLU A 383 13.44 -24.59 -9.21
N ARG A 384 12.16 -24.92 -9.09
CA ARG A 384 11.59 -26.04 -9.83
C ARG A 384 11.13 -25.67 -11.24
N TRP A 385 10.61 -24.47 -11.42
CA TRP A 385 9.98 -24.05 -12.69
C TRP A 385 10.84 -23.08 -13.51
N GLY A 386 11.81 -22.42 -12.88
CA GLY A 386 12.60 -21.35 -13.49
C GLY A 386 13.52 -21.80 -14.65
N SER A 387 13.86 -23.10 -14.72
CA SER A 387 14.66 -23.71 -15.78
C SER A 387 13.82 -24.42 -16.85
N ASN A 388 12.51 -24.13 -16.95
CA ASN A 388 11.67 -24.71 -17.98
C ASN A 388 11.08 -23.61 -18.87
N PRO A 389 11.44 -23.52 -20.16
CA PRO A 389 11.03 -22.44 -21.07
C PRO A 389 9.52 -22.46 -21.38
N ARG A 390 8.82 -23.55 -21.09
CA ARG A 390 7.35 -23.58 -21.19
C ARG A 390 6.67 -22.75 -20.12
N ASN A 391 7.32 -22.56 -18.96
CA ASN A 391 6.73 -21.81 -17.86
C ASN A 391 6.89 -20.31 -18.04
N THR A 392 6.02 -19.54 -17.37
CA THR A 392 6.07 -18.08 -17.34
C THR A 392 6.01 -17.57 -15.92
N VAL A 393 6.91 -16.62 -15.59
CA VAL A 393 6.89 -15.85 -14.35
C VAL A 393 6.34 -14.45 -14.65
N ILE A 394 5.23 -14.08 -14.01
CA ILE A 394 4.58 -12.77 -14.19
C ILE A 394 4.91 -11.90 -12.98
N LEU A 395 5.70 -10.86 -13.18
CA LEU A 395 6.03 -9.88 -12.14
C LEU A 395 4.95 -8.80 -12.09
N THR A 396 4.36 -8.58 -10.90
CA THR A 396 3.22 -7.67 -10.70
C THR A 396 3.47 -6.59 -9.65
N GLY A 397 4.71 -6.43 -9.21
CA GLY A 397 5.05 -5.46 -8.17
C GLY A 397 6.44 -4.88 -8.35
N TYR A 398 6.72 -3.84 -7.56
CA TYR A 398 8.04 -3.23 -7.50
C TYR A 398 9.10 -4.26 -7.09
N GLN A 399 10.27 -4.16 -7.72
CA GLN A 399 11.44 -4.99 -7.42
C GLN A 399 12.59 -4.07 -6.99
N SER A 400 13.03 -4.22 -5.75
CA SER A 400 14.16 -3.43 -5.23
C SER A 400 15.48 -3.86 -5.86
N ALA A 401 16.39 -2.91 -6.07
CA ALA A 401 17.71 -3.20 -6.59
C ALA A 401 18.42 -4.26 -5.72
N GLY A 402 19.09 -5.20 -6.38
CA GLY A 402 19.76 -6.33 -5.71
C GLY A 402 18.86 -7.50 -5.31
N SER A 403 17.53 -7.39 -5.46
CA SER A 403 16.64 -8.52 -5.22
C SER A 403 16.63 -9.52 -6.38
N LYS A 404 16.25 -10.78 -6.09
CA LYS A 404 16.05 -11.80 -7.11
C LYS A 404 14.98 -11.41 -8.13
N GLY A 405 13.96 -10.70 -7.69
CA GLY A 405 12.92 -10.15 -8.57
C GLY A 405 13.48 -9.09 -9.52
N ALA A 406 14.46 -8.27 -9.09
CA ALA A 406 15.12 -7.32 -9.99
C ALA A 406 15.96 -8.00 -11.08
N GLU A 407 16.63 -9.11 -10.77
CA GLU A 407 17.31 -9.95 -11.78
C GLU A 407 16.32 -10.50 -12.82
N LEU A 408 15.15 -10.99 -12.35
CA LEU A 408 14.10 -11.46 -13.24
C LEU A 408 13.52 -10.31 -14.09
N MET A 409 13.35 -9.12 -13.51
CA MET A 409 12.87 -7.94 -14.23
C MET A 409 13.79 -7.52 -15.36
N GLN A 410 15.11 -7.60 -15.16
CA GLN A 410 16.09 -7.34 -16.22
C GLN A 410 15.91 -8.28 -17.43
N ARG A 411 15.50 -9.52 -17.20
CA ARG A 411 15.19 -10.46 -18.27
C ARG A 411 13.94 -10.09 -19.03
N ALA A 412 12.89 -9.62 -18.34
CA ALA A 412 11.64 -9.18 -18.98
C ALA A 412 11.83 -7.96 -19.89
N THR A 413 12.83 -7.13 -19.61
CA THR A 413 13.13 -5.89 -20.36
C THR A 413 14.31 -6.02 -21.30
N ALA A 414 14.96 -7.18 -21.38
CA ALA A 414 16.09 -7.43 -22.23
C ALA A 414 15.74 -7.32 -23.72
N SER A 415 16.65 -6.75 -24.52
CA SER A 415 16.49 -6.73 -25.98
C SER A 415 16.55 -8.14 -26.56
N PRO A 416 15.95 -8.40 -27.74
CA PRO A 416 16.02 -9.71 -28.41
C PRO A 416 17.45 -10.23 -28.54
N ALA A 417 18.41 -9.38 -28.91
CA ALA A 417 19.83 -9.75 -29.03
C ALA A 417 20.45 -10.18 -27.70
N LEU A 418 20.02 -9.62 -26.57
CA LEU A 418 20.46 -10.03 -25.24
C LEU A 418 19.72 -11.32 -24.79
N MET A 419 18.47 -11.48 -25.21
CA MET A 419 17.68 -12.71 -24.95
C MET A 419 18.30 -13.93 -25.64
N ASP A 420 18.83 -13.78 -26.86
CA ASP A 420 19.54 -14.86 -27.56
C ASP A 420 20.83 -15.30 -26.84
N SER A 421 21.42 -14.43 -26.03
CA SER A 421 22.58 -14.74 -25.18
C SER A 421 22.22 -15.33 -23.82
N LEU A 422 20.97 -15.16 -23.38
CA LEU A 422 20.45 -15.79 -22.18
C LEU A 422 20.07 -17.24 -22.49
N SER A 423 20.32 -18.14 -21.54
CA SER A 423 20.04 -19.57 -21.73
C SER A 423 18.60 -19.80 -22.23
N PRO A 424 18.41 -20.49 -23.36
CA PRO A 424 17.08 -20.80 -23.92
C PRO A 424 16.23 -21.71 -23.00
N ASP A 425 16.85 -22.28 -21.98
CA ASP A 425 16.23 -23.23 -21.05
C ASP A 425 15.59 -22.57 -19.84
N LEU A 426 15.41 -21.23 -19.86
CA LEU A 426 14.83 -20.51 -18.74
C LEU A 426 13.35 -20.16 -18.99
N ALA A 427 12.54 -20.15 -17.91
CA ALA A 427 11.17 -19.69 -17.95
C ALA A 427 11.09 -18.25 -18.48
N GLU A 428 10.07 -17.97 -19.28
CA GLU A 428 9.75 -16.60 -19.73
C GLU A 428 9.45 -15.70 -18.51
N VAL A 429 9.86 -14.44 -18.57
CA VAL A 429 9.50 -13.43 -17.57
C VAL A 429 8.70 -12.32 -18.23
N VAL A 430 7.52 -12.04 -17.71
CA VAL A 430 6.63 -10.98 -18.19
C VAL A 430 6.48 -9.92 -17.11
N ASP A 431 6.79 -8.67 -17.45
CA ASP A 431 6.56 -7.53 -16.57
C ASP A 431 5.12 -7.00 -16.75
N MET A 432 4.31 -7.20 -15.73
CA MET A 432 2.99 -6.60 -15.61
C MET A 432 2.92 -5.57 -14.47
N SER A 433 4.05 -5.23 -13.84
CA SER A 433 4.08 -4.27 -12.74
C SER A 433 3.50 -2.89 -13.07
N PRO A 434 3.58 -2.38 -14.33
CA PRO A 434 2.93 -1.12 -14.67
C PRO A 434 1.40 -1.15 -14.54
N TYR A 435 0.77 -2.31 -14.75
CA TYR A 435 -0.69 -2.48 -14.59
C TYR A 435 -1.13 -2.62 -13.13
N TYR A 436 -0.23 -2.99 -12.24
CA TYR A 436 -0.51 -3.34 -10.85
C TYR A 436 0.11 -2.34 -9.84
N SER A 437 0.03 -1.06 -10.13
CA SER A 437 0.51 -0.05 -9.17
C SER A 437 -0.37 -0.01 -7.92
N ALA A 438 0.25 0.00 -6.74
CA ALA A 438 -0.44 0.23 -5.48
C ALA A 438 -0.50 1.73 -5.11
N HIS A 439 0.37 2.55 -5.70
CA HIS A 439 0.48 3.97 -5.42
C HIS A 439 0.06 4.81 -6.62
N ALA A 440 -0.50 5.97 -6.33
CA ALA A 440 -0.78 7.00 -7.31
C ALA A 440 0.50 7.47 -8.00
N ASP A 441 0.43 7.69 -9.29
CA ASP A 441 1.49 8.34 -10.06
C ASP A 441 1.43 9.87 -9.94
N GLN A 442 2.38 10.57 -10.56
CA GLN A 442 2.46 12.04 -10.48
C GLN A 442 1.15 12.73 -10.91
N GLN A 443 0.52 12.26 -12.01
CA GLN A 443 -0.71 12.89 -12.51
C GLN A 443 -1.90 12.66 -11.58
N MET A 444 -2.00 11.47 -10.99
CA MET A 444 -3.03 11.16 -10.00
C MET A 444 -2.82 11.97 -8.72
N LEU A 445 -1.56 12.08 -8.23
CA LEU A 445 -1.24 12.92 -7.07
C LEU A 445 -1.60 14.38 -7.32
N LEU A 446 -1.31 14.92 -8.50
CA LEU A 446 -1.75 16.27 -8.90
C LEU A 446 -3.28 16.37 -8.94
N GLY A 447 -3.96 15.35 -9.48
CA GLY A 447 -5.41 15.28 -9.49
C GLY A 447 -5.99 15.40 -8.08
N PHE A 448 -5.50 14.62 -7.13
CA PHE A 448 -5.94 14.67 -5.73
C PHE A 448 -5.61 15.97 -5.02
N LEU A 449 -4.43 16.54 -5.24
CA LEU A 449 -4.00 17.79 -4.59
C LEU A 449 -4.83 19.00 -5.04
N PHE A 450 -5.18 19.08 -6.32
CA PHE A 450 -5.88 20.22 -6.89
C PHE A 450 -7.40 20.08 -6.93
N ARG A 451 -7.95 18.88 -6.73
CA ARG A 451 -9.38 18.60 -6.74
C ARG A 451 -10.09 19.29 -5.57
N THR A 452 -11.21 19.93 -5.85
CA THR A 452 -12.04 20.66 -4.87
C THR A 452 -13.44 20.07 -4.67
N ASP A 453 -13.85 19.06 -5.43
CA ASP A 453 -15.17 18.39 -5.42
C ASP A 453 -16.40 19.34 -5.42
N GLY A 454 -16.25 20.53 -5.98
CA GLY A 454 -17.31 21.53 -6.04
C GLY A 454 -17.66 22.21 -4.70
N PHE A 455 -17.03 21.80 -3.60
CA PHE A 455 -17.16 22.46 -2.28
C PHE A 455 -16.06 23.49 -2.08
N GLY A 456 -15.86 24.42 -2.99
CA GLY A 456 -14.91 25.51 -2.93
C GLY A 456 -13.83 25.40 -1.84
N CYS A 457 -12.61 25.03 -2.20
CA CYS A 457 -11.50 25.14 -1.26
C CYS A 457 -11.11 26.60 -1.14
N ASN A 458 -11.55 27.25 -0.06
CA ASN A 458 -11.33 28.68 0.16
C ASN A 458 -9.96 28.98 0.79
N LYS A 459 -9.32 27.97 1.36
CA LYS A 459 -8.02 28.13 2.04
C LYS A 459 -6.87 27.76 1.11
N PRO A 460 -5.89 28.67 0.91
CA PRO A 460 -4.64 28.34 0.25
C PRO A 460 -3.86 27.31 1.10
N ALA A 461 -3.52 26.16 0.53
CA ALA A 461 -2.83 25.09 1.24
C ALA A 461 -1.31 25.16 1.07
N THR A 462 -0.57 24.88 2.14
CA THR A 462 0.86 24.54 2.08
C THR A 462 1.02 23.02 1.91
N ILE A 463 1.73 22.61 0.87
CA ILE A 463 2.00 21.20 0.58
C ILE A 463 3.35 20.81 1.17
N LEU A 464 3.37 19.77 1.99
CA LEU A 464 4.56 19.17 2.58
C LEU A 464 4.76 17.77 1.95
N ILE A 465 5.77 17.63 1.09
CA ILE A 465 6.05 16.40 0.34
C ILE A 465 6.98 15.51 1.17
N ASN A 466 6.53 14.29 1.49
CA ASN A 466 7.31 13.27 2.18
C ASN A 466 7.19 11.91 1.48
N HIS A 467 7.70 10.84 2.05
CA HIS A 467 7.51 9.45 1.64
C HIS A 467 7.80 9.22 0.14
N GLY A 468 9.06 9.31 -0.22
CA GLY A 468 9.58 9.13 -1.58
C GLY A 468 11.08 9.34 -1.61
N ASN A 469 11.74 8.83 -2.64
CA ASN A 469 13.15 9.13 -2.84
C ASN A 469 13.35 10.61 -3.23
N PRO A 470 14.57 11.16 -3.10
CA PRO A 470 14.83 12.57 -3.38
C PRO A 470 14.40 13.03 -4.78
N ALA A 471 14.61 12.19 -5.80
CA ALA A 471 14.22 12.51 -7.18
C ALA A 471 12.70 12.60 -7.33
N SER A 472 11.95 11.63 -6.77
CA SER A 472 10.48 11.64 -6.79
C SER A 472 9.89 12.86 -6.08
N LYS A 473 10.45 13.24 -4.93
CA LYS A 473 10.03 14.45 -4.20
C LYS A 473 10.27 15.72 -5.00
N TYR A 474 11.45 15.82 -5.61
CA TYR A 474 11.82 16.98 -6.42
C TYR A 474 10.90 17.14 -7.64
N GLU A 475 10.68 16.05 -8.39
CA GLU A 475 9.83 16.09 -9.58
C GLU A 475 8.36 16.35 -9.22
N LEU A 476 7.84 15.77 -8.13
CA LEU A 476 6.50 16.09 -7.66
C LEU A 476 6.38 17.56 -7.24
N ARG A 477 7.35 18.09 -6.47
CA ARG A 477 7.37 19.51 -6.09
C ARG A 477 7.32 20.42 -7.31
N LYS A 478 8.15 20.14 -8.31
CA LYS A 478 8.17 20.89 -9.58
C LYS A 478 6.82 20.84 -10.30
N ALA A 479 6.24 19.64 -10.40
CA ALA A 479 4.94 19.46 -11.06
C ALA A 479 3.79 20.17 -10.32
N VAL A 480 3.78 20.13 -8.98
CA VAL A 480 2.80 20.87 -8.16
C VAL A 480 2.96 22.38 -8.37
N GLN A 481 4.20 22.90 -8.36
CA GLN A 481 4.46 24.32 -8.57
C GLN A 481 4.00 24.76 -9.97
N MET A 482 4.37 24.02 -11.02
CA MET A 482 3.96 24.33 -12.39
C MET A 482 2.44 24.37 -12.54
N ARG A 483 1.72 23.41 -11.93
CA ARG A 483 0.27 23.41 -11.96
C ARG A 483 -0.33 24.55 -11.14
N ALA A 484 0.24 24.91 -10.01
CA ALA A 484 -0.19 26.06 -9.20
C ALA A 484 -0.05 27.37 -9.97
N ASP A 485 1.05 27.55 -10.71
CA ASP A 485 1.31 28.75 -11.54
C ASP A 485 0.34 28.83 -12.72
N SER A 486 -0.10 27.69 -13.27
CA SER A 486 -1.07 27.58 -14.38
C SER A 486 -2.49 27.19 -13.92
N ARG A 487 -2.84 27.53 -12.68
CA ARG A 487 -4.06 27.13 -11.99
C ARG A 487 -5.33 27.32 -12.82
N LYS A 488 -6.17 26.28 -12.90
CA LYS A 488 -7.53 26.39 -13.44
C LYS A 488 -8.47 27.02 -12.40
N GLU A 489 -9.59 27.57 -12.86
CA GLU A 489 -10.54 28.31 -12.03
C GLU A 489 -11.01 27.54 -10.79
N ASN A 490 -11.23 26.24 -10.92
CA ASN A 490 -11.71 25.35 -9.84
C ASN A 490 -10.61 24.58 -9.12
N ASP A 491 -9.34 24.85 -9.41
CA ASP A 491 -8.24 24.17 -8.72
C ASP A 491 -8.05 24.76 -7.31
N ARG A 492 -7.65 23.90 -6.35
CA ARG A 492 -7.21 24.33 -5.01
C ARG A 492 -6.09 25.35 -5.14
N GLN A 493 -6.15 26.40 -4.35
CA GLN A 493 -5.07 27.35 -4.25
C GLN A 493 -3.91 26.78 -3.44
N ILE A 494 -2.70 26.85 -3.96
CA ILE A 494 -1.48 26.43 -3.27
C ILE A 494 -0.72 27.68 -2.81
N LYS A 495 -0.45 27.75 -1.50
CA LYS A 495 0.32 28.83 -0.88
C LYS A 495 1.83 28.58 -1.05
N GLU A 496 2.26 27.36 -0.81
CA GLU A 496 3.66 26.96 -0.80
C GLU A 496 3.82 25.46 -0.99
N VAL A 497 4.94 25.03 -1.56
CA VAL A 497 5.33 23.62 -1.70
C VAL A 497 6.70 23.41 -1.10
N ARG A 498 6.79 22.58 -0.05
CA ARG A 498 8.04 22.22 0.65
C ARG A 498 8.30 20.71 0.57
N ILE A 499 9.55 20.34 0.45
CA ILE A 499 9.99 18.96 0.72
C ILE A 499 10.21 18.86 2.23
N ALA A 500 9.64 17.82 2.84
CA ALA A 500 9.78 17.56 4.27
C ALA A 500 11.25 17.31 4.65
N ASP A 501 11.65 17.86 5.78
CA ASP A 501 12.96 17.64 6.41
C ASP A 501 12.80 17.38 7.91
N ALA A 502 13.90 17.12 8.60
CA ALA A 502 13.91 16.75 10.01
C ALA A 502 13.76 17.96 10.99
N ARG A 503 13.48 19.16 10.48
CA ARG A 503 13.31 20.34 11.32
C ARG A 503 11.87 20.44 11.86
N TRP A 504 11.71 21.13 12.96
CA TRP A 504 10.39 21.49 13.47
C TRP A 504 9.77 22.60 12.63
N ILE A 505 8.49 22.48 12.35
CA ILE A 505 7.67 23.54 11.73
C ILE A 505 6.58 23.92 12.73
N ASN A 506 6.43 25.21 12.99
CA ASN A 506 5.29 25.79 13.69
C ASN A 506 4.12 25.90 12.71
N LEU A 507 3.08 25.09 12.88
CA LEU A 507 1.93 25.10 11.99
C LEU A 507 0.98 26.30 12.18
N ASP A 508 1.10 27.04 13.28
CA ASP A 508 0.33 28.27 13.47
C ASP A 508 0.86 29.40 12.60
N SER A 509 2.18 29.54 12.46
CA SER A 509 2.83 30.56 11.61
C SER A 509 3.28 30.05 10.24
N GLY A 510 3.57 28.75 10.12
CA GLY A 510 4.20 28.12 8.96
C GLY A 510 5.73 28.22 8.97
N GLU A 511 6.34 28.77 10.02
CA GLU A 511 7.78 28.98 10.10
C GLU A 511 8.52 27.73 10.57
N VAL A 512 9.72 27.55 10.03
CA VAL A 512 10.66 26.56 10.54
C VAL A 512 11.23 27.06 11.86
N ILE A 513 11.15 26.25 12.90
CA ILE A 513 11.73 26.56 14.19
C ILE A 513 13.22 26.25 14.10
N GLU A 514 14.06 27.26 14.30
CA GLU A 514 15.49 27.08 14.37
C GLU A 514 15.85 26.14 15.52
N GLN A 515 16.69 25.17 15.20
CA GLN A 515 17.20 24.24 16.22
C GLN A 515 18.23 24.95 17.07
N SER A 516 18.32 24.58 18.34
CA SER A 516 19.39 25.07 19.17
C SER A 516 20.75 24.66 18.59
N PRO A 517 21.82 25.43 18.81
CA PRO A 517 23.17 25.08 18.35
C PRO A 517 23.60 23.65 18.72
N ILE A 518 23.13 23.14 19.85
CA ILE A 518 23.42 21.78 20.35
C ILE A 518 22.66 20.74 19.52
N GLU A 519 21.39 20.95 19.21
CA GLU A 519 20.60 20.06 18.37
C GLU A 519 21.16 20.03 16.95
N GLN A 520 21.60 21.17 16.42
CA GLN A 520 22.22 21.26 15.10
C GLN A 520 23.59 20.53 15.07
N ALA A 521 24.40 20.63 16.12
CA ALA A 521 25.66 19.91 16.23
C ALA A 521 25.45 18.38 16.28
N LEU A 522 24.48 17.91 17.06
CA LEU A 522 24.09 16.51 17.15
C LEU A 522 23.58 15.95 15.81
N LEU A 523 22.79 16.72 15.08
CA LEU A 523 22.30 16.33 13.74
C LEU A 523 23.46 16.26 12.74
N ASN A 524 24.35 17.23 12.75
CA ASN A 524 25.53 17.23 11.86
C ASN A 524 26.45 16.02 12.15
N GLU A 525 26.58 15.63 13.40
CA GLU A 525 27.37 14.46 13.82
C GLU A 525 26.68 13.15 13.39
N LEU A 526 25.35 13.05 13.52
CA LEU A 526 24.55 11.94 13.03
C LEU A 526 24.62 11.81 11.50
N GLU A 527 24.53 12.91 10.78
CA GLU A 527 24.68 12.94 9.32
C GLU A 527 26.11 12.54 8.88
N ALA A 528 27.11 12.99 9.61
CA ALA A 528 28.50 12.61 9.34
C ALA A 528 28.74 11.11 9.60
N LEU A 529 28.14 10.53 10.63
CA LEU A 529 28.14 9.10 10.89
C LEU A 529 27.40 8.32 9.78
N ARG A 530 26.24 8.80 9.34
CA ARG A 530 25.50 8.21 8.22
C ARG A 530 26.25 8.21 6.89
N ARG A 531 27.12 9.20 6.65
CA ARG A 531 27.95 9.27 5.43
C ARG A 531 29.18 8.36 5.50
N ARG A 532 29.58 7.92 6.69
CA ARG A 532 30.74 7.03 6.90
C ARG A 532 30.39 5.54 6.90
N LEU A 533 29.11 5.21 7.08
CA LEU A 533 28.51 3.89 6.92
C LEU A 533 27.99 3.73 5.47
#